data_13591264a8b025628d60da17febc8eda
#
_entry.id   13591264a8b025628d60da17febc8eda
#
_cell.length_a   1.000
_cell.length_b   1.000
_cell.length_c   1.000
_cell.angle_alpha   90.00
_cell.angle_beta   90.00
_cell.angle_gamma   90.00
#
_symmetry.space_group_name_H-M   'P 1'
#
loop_
_entity.id
_entity.type
_entity.pdbx_description
1 polymer ?
#
loop_
_entity_poly.entity_id
_entity_poly.type
_entity_poly.pdbx_seq_one_letter_code
_entity_poly.pdbx_strand_id
1 'polypeptide(L)'
;RVYRSMNENQTFTASFGRNKWPVWGAAGGKDGSVNYFQFIDADGTVSEPMGIAARRVMNTNDVVRMVTATGGGYGNPFKRPAEKVAMDVKNEYITVEQAKADYGVLVDPETFKVLGLTEERQKAEK
;
A
#
# COMPACT_ATOMS: atom_id res chain seq x y z
N ARG A 1 -0.97 -2.52 10.49
CA ARG A 1 -0.90 -2.58 11.96
C ARG A 1 0.24 -3.48 12.39
N VAL A 2 0.78 -3.19 13.57
CA VAL A 2 1.87 -3.97 14.17
C VAL A 2 1.42 -4.38 15.58
N TYR A 3 1.56 -5.65 15.90
CA TYR A 3 1.30 -6.20 17.23
C TYR A 3 2.55 -6.89 17.74
N ARG A 4 2.90 -6.65 18.99
CA ARG A 4 4.03 -7.29 19.69
C ARG A 4 3.51 -8.25 20.74
N SER A 5 4.07 -9.44 20.78
CA SER A 5 3.79 -10.39 21.87
C SER A 5 4.48 -9.91 23.16
N MET A 6 3.72 -9.89 24.23
CA MET A 6 4.20 -9.48 25.55
C MET A 6 4.50 -10.67 26.46
N ASN A 7 4.13 -11.88 26.02
CA ASN A 7 4.29 -13.12 26.80
C ASN A 7 4.82 -14.26 25.94
N GLU A 8 5.32 -15.29 26.61
CA GLU A 8 5.75 -16.53 25.99
C GLU A 8 4.56 -17.40 25.56
N ASN A 9 4.78 -18.22 24.52
CA ASN A 9 3.83 -19.24 24.05
C ASN A 9 2.43 -18.72 23.71
N GLN A 10 2.31 -17.47 23.28
CA GLN A 10 1.06 -16.96 22.73
C GLN A 10 0.83 -17.53 21.32
N THR A 11 -0.41 -17.79 20.97
CA THR A 11 -0.74 -18.24 19.63
C THR A 11 -1.43 -17.15 18.82
N PHE A 12 -0.96 -16.96 17.61
CA PHE A 12 -1.58 -16.08 16.63
C PHE A 12 -2.29 -16.90 15.56
N THR A 13 -3.54 -16.57 15.30
CA THR A 13 -4.33 -17.13 14.20
C THR A 13 -4.99 -16.00 13.44
N ALA A 14 -4.76 -15.96 12.13
CA ALA A 14 -5.43 -15.02 11.23
C ALA A 14 -5.53 -15.61 9.82
N SER A 15 -6.56 -15.17 9.10
CA SER A 15 -6.73 -15.47 7.67
C SER A 15 -7.15 -14.22 6.95
N PHE A 16 -6.40 -13.85 5.92
CA PHE A 16 -6.76 -12.77 5.00
C PHE A 16 -7.19 -13.34 3.66
N GLY A 17 -8.37 -12.96 3.22
CA GLY A 17 -8.73 -13.09 1.82
C GLY A 17 -7.87 -12.17 0.95
N ARG A 18 -7.86 -12.39 -0.36
CA ARG A 18 -7.12 -11.56 -1.35
C ARG A 18 -5.63 -11.40 -1.05
N ASN A 19 -4.99 -12.47 -0.60
CA ASN A 19 -3.55 -12.51 -0.33
C ASN A 19 -2.71 -12.87 -1.57
N LYS A 20 -3.33 -13.44 -2.60
CA LYS A 20 -2.67 -13.75 -3.88
C LYS A 20 -3.13 -12.84 -5.02
N TRP A 21 -4.41 -12.50 -5.03
CA TRP A 21 -5.06 -11.76 -6.10
C TRP A 21 -5.58 -10.43 -5.56
N PRO A 22 -5.07 -9.29 -6.01
CA PRO A 22 -5.58 -7.99 -5.62
C PRO A 22 -7.02 -7.77 -6.12
N VAL A 23 -7.67 -6.75 -5.59
CA VAL A 23 -8.91 -6.25 -6.20
C VAL A 23 -8.56 -5.59 -7.52
N TRP A 24 -9.19 -5.99 -8.62
CA TRP A 24 -8.96 -5.39 -9.93
C TRP A 24 -9.49 -3.96 -9.99
N GLY A 25 -8.83 -3.13 -10.80
CA GLY A 25 -9.33 -1.81 -11.17
C GLY A 25 -10.44 -1.90 -12.21
N ALA A 26 -11.24 -0.85 -12.29
CA ALA A 26 -12.34 -0.78 -13.25
C ALA A 26 -12.24 0.50 -14.10
N ALA A 27 -12.78 0.45 -15.34
CA ALA A 27 -12.82 1.59 -16.27
C ALA A 27 -11.46 2.28 -16.50
N GLY A 28 -10.36 1.52 -16.52
CA GLY A 28 -9.00 2.03 -16.67
C GLY A 28 -8.29 2.37 -15.37
N GLY A 29 -8.91 2.06 -14.23
CA GLY A 29 -8.24 2.14 -12.92
C GLY A 29 -7.23 1.02 -12.73
N LYS A 30 -6.24 1.24 -11.86
CA LYS A 30 -5.22 0.25 -11.51
C LYS A 30 -5.74 -0.72 -10.45
N ASP A 31 -5.16 -1.92 -10.44
CA ASP A 31 -5.40 -2.90 -9.39
C ASP A 31 -4.94 -2.37 -8.03
N GLY A 32 -5.61 -2.84 -6.99
CA GLY A 32 -5.19 -2.59 -5.61
C GLY A 32 -3.98 -3.43 -5.21
N SER A 33 -3.68 -3.43 -3.92
CA SER A 33 -2.65 -4.30 -3.34
C SER A 33 -3.25 -5.60 -2.79
N VAL A 34 -2.40 -6.52 -2.35
CA VAL A 34 -2.81 -7.73 -1.64
C VAL A 34 -2.76 -7.55 -0.12
N ASN A 35 -3.56 -8.33 0.61
CA ASN A 35 -3.44 -8.46 2.06
C ASN A 35 -2.31 -9.43 2.40
N TYR A 36 -1.55 -9.13 3.44
CA TYR A 36 -0.59 -10.07 3.99
C TYR A 36 -0.24 -9.73 5.44
N PHE A 37 0.37 -10.67 6.11
CA PHE A 37 1.10 -10.44 7.35
C PHE A 37 2.46 -11.12 7.30
N GLN A 38 3.39 -10.57 8.08
CA GLN A 38 4.74 -11.07 8.28
C GLN A 38 4.98 -11.18 9.78
N PHE A 39 5.70 -12.23 10.17
CA PHE A 39 6.23 -12.35 11.52
C PHE A 39 7.66 -11.85 11.54
N ILE A 40 8.01 -11.17 12.61
CA ILE A 40 9.35 -10.67 12.88
C ILE A 40 9.69 -11.23 14.25
N ASP A 41 10.56 -12.22 14.29
CA ASP A 41 10.98 -12.86 15.52
C ASP A 41 11.85 -11.91 16.35
N ALA A 42 12.01 -12.14 17.64
CA ALA A 42 12.74 -11.23 18.54
C ALA A 42 14.21 -10.99 18.14
N ASP A 43 14.81 -11.89 17.37
CA ASP A 43 16.14 -11.75 16.79
C ASP A 43 16.18 -10.90 15.50
N GLY A 44 15.03 -10.44 15.02
CA GLY A 44 14.89 -9.65 13.80
C GLY A 44 14.67 -10.46 12.52
N THR A 45 14.59 -11.79 12.60
CA THR A 45 14.27 -12.64 11.45
C THR A 45 12.87 -12.36 10.94
N VAL A 46 12.72 -12.05 9.64
CA VAL A 46 11.44 -11.71 9.01
C VAL A 46 10.95 -12.86 8.16
N SER A 47 9.72 -13.30 8.38
CA SER A 47 9.08 -14.34 7.57
C SER A 47 8.70 -13.83 6.17
N GLU A 48 8.51 -14.75 5.22
CA GLU A 48 7.82 -14.44 3.98
C GLU A 48 6.40 -13.90 4.24
N PRO A 49 5.88 -13.01 3.36
CA PRO A 49 4.50 -12.57 3.44
C PRO A 49 3.52 -13.74 3.30
N MET A 50 2.52 -13.81 4.17
CA MET A 50 1.52 -14.88 4.14
C MET A 50 0.10 -14.34 4.38
N GLY A 51 -0.90 -15.04 3.85
CA GLY A 51 -2.31 -14.68 4.02
C GLY A 51 -3.03 -15.52 5.07
N ILE A 52 -2.43 -16.64 5.49
CA ILE A 52 -3.02 -17.56 6.47
C ILE A 52 -1.94 -17.95 7.47
N ALA A 53 -2.24 -17.82 8.75
CA ALA A 53 -1.46 -18.40 9.83
C ALA A 53 -2.42 -19.08 10.81
N ALA A 54 -2.17 -20.34 11.10
CA ALA A 54 -2.94 -21.10 12.05
C ALA A 54 -2.04 -21.50 13.23
N ARG A 55 -2.38 -21.04 14.42
CA ARG A 55 -1.71 -21.39 15.67
C ARG A 55 -0.18 -21.14 15.64
N ARG A 56 0.27 -20.06 14.95
CA ARG A 56 1.67 -19.63 15.00
C ARG A 56 2.02 -19.27 16.44
N VAL A 57 2.99 -19.95 17.02
CA VAL A 57 3.50 -19.60 18.35
C VAL A 57 4.31 -18.32 18.24
N MET A 58 4.08 -17.41 19.17
CA MET A 58 4.80 -16.15 19.33
C MET A 58 5.30 -16.05 20.76
N ASN A 59 6.57 -15.70 20.91
CA ASN A 59 7.21 -15.49 22.20
C ASN A 59 7.34 -13.99 22.51
N THR A 60 7.83 -13.67 23.68
CA THR A 60 8.05 -12.28 24.11
C THR A 60 8.89 -11.51 23.10
N ASN A 61 8.43 -10.35 22.70
CA ASN A 61 9.00 -9.45 21.69
C ASN A 61 8.85 -9.89 20.23
N ASP A 62 8.32 -11.04 19.92
CA ASP A 62 7.92 -11.36 18.55
C ASP A 62 6.85 -10.38 18.08
N VAL A 63 6.91 -10.02 16.83
CA VAL A 63 6.02 -9.02 16.21
C VAL A 63 5.29 -9.63 15.01
N VAL A 64 4.01 -9.33 14.89
CA VAL A 64 3.28 -9.55 13.64
C VAL A 64 2.93 -8.20 13.01
N ARG A 65 3.39 -8.00 11.79
CA ARG A 65 3.04 -6.86 10.93
C ARG A 65 1.91 -7.27 10.00
N MET A 66 0.77 -6.61 10.10
CA MET A 66 -0.40 -6.85 9.26
C MET A 66 -0.55 -5.70 8.28
N VAL A 67 -0.58 -6.02 6.99
CA VAL A 67 -0.77 -5.07 5.89
C VAL A 67 -2.10 -5.40 5.21
N THR A 68 -3.04 -4.46 5.29
CA THR A 68 -4.33 -4.59 4.60
C THR A 68 -4.22 -4.05 3.18
N ALA A 69 -4.89 -4.73 2.26
CA ALA A 69 -4.96 -4.35 0.86
C ALA A 69 -5.67 -3.01 0.65
N THR A 70 -5.32 -2.35 -0.44
CA THR A 70 -6.11 -1.25 -0.99
C THR A 70 -7.21 -1.78 -1.91
N GLY A 71 -8.24 -0.99 -2.15
CA GLY A 71 -9.23 -1.25 -3.19
C GLY A 71 -8.65 -1.05 -4.60
N GLY A 72 -9.31 -1.60 -5.61
CA GLY A 72 -9.03 -1.27 -7.01
C GLY A 72 -9.47 0.15 -7.35
N GLY A 73 -8.75 0.80 -8.24
CA GLY A 73 -9.08 2.12 -8.75
C GLY A 73 -10.26 2.09 -9.72
N TYR A 74 -10.92 3.22 -9.88
CA TYR A 74 -11.96 3.41 -10.89
C TYR A 74 -11.61 4.58 -11.81
N GLY A 75 -11.62 4.35 -13.11
CA GLY A 75 -11.34 5.34 -14.12
C GLY A 75 -9.85 5.58 -14.39
N ASN A 76 -9.56 6.27 -15.49
CA ASN A 76 -8.20 6.59 -15.87
C ASN A 76 -7.54 7.55 -14.85
N PRO A 77 -6.44 7.18 -14.20
CA PRO A 77 -5.77 8.01 -13.21
C PRO A 77 -5.25 9.35 -13.78
N PHE A 78 -4.94 9.42 -15.07
CA PHE A 78 -4.54 10.68 -15.72
C PHE A 78 -5.66 11.72 -15.79
N LYS A 79 -6.93 11.31 -15.61
CA LYS A 79 -8.07 12.24 -15.55
C LYS A 79 -8.29 12.83 -14.14
N ARG A 80 -7.55 12.39 -13.11
CA ARG A 80 -7.65 12.97 -11.78
C ARG A 80 -7.06 14.38 -11.78
N PRO A 81 -7.75 15.41 -11.28
CA PRO A 81 -7.21 16.78 -11.21
C PRO A 81 -5.84 16.82 -10.50
N ALA A 82 -4.87 17.51 -11.11
CA ALA A 82 -3.48 17.52 -10.62
C ALA A 82 -3.38 18.06 -9.18
N GLU A 83 -4.19 19.04 -8.82
CA GLU A 83 -4.25 19.61 -7.47
C GLU A 83 -4.74 18.59 -6.43
N LYS A 84 -5.66 17.68 -6.83
CA LYS A 84 -6.10 16.59 -5.94
C LYS A 84 -5.01 15.55 -5.75
N VAL A 85 -4.21 15.28 -6.79
CA VAL A 85 -3.04 14.39 -6.68
C VAL A 85 -2.00 15.01 -5.74
N ALA A 86 -1.72 16.30 -5.87
CA ALA A 86 -0.81 17.01 -4.97
C ALA A 86 -1.31 17.02 -3.51
N MET A 87 -2.62 17.13 -3.31
CA MET A 87 -3.23 17.00 -1.98
C MET A 87 -3.11 15.58 -1.41
N ASP A 88 -3.24 14.54 -2.26
CA ASP A 88 -3.04 13.16 -1.84
C ASP A 88 -1.58 12.93 -1.39
N VAL A 89 -0.59 13.54 -2.07
CA VAL A 89 0.82 13.52 -1.63
C VAL A 89 0.98 14.22 -0.28
N LYS A 90 0.42 15.42 -0.14
CA LYS A 90 0.48 16.19 1.12
C LYS A 90 -0.12 15.43 2.30
N ASN A 91 -1.18 14.66 2.06
CA ASN A 91 -1.86 13.84 3.07
C ASN A 91 -1.24 12.45 3.25
N GLU A 92 -0.09 12.18 2.61
CA GLU A 92 0.65 10.91 2.70
C GLU A 92 -0.14 9.69 2.20
N TYR A 93 -1.15 9.88 1.34
CA TYR A 93 -1.89 8.78 0.71
C TYR A 93 -1.10 8.14 -0.42
N ILE A 94 -0.28 8.92 -1.12
CA ILE A 94 0.64 8.48 -2.16
C ILE A 94 1.98 9.21 -2.02
N THR A 95 3.06 8.63 -2.56
CA THR A 95 4.36 9.29 -2.62
C THR A 95 4.47 10.22 -3.84
N VAL A 96 5.49 11.08 -3.86
CA VAL A 96 5.82 11.92 -5.02
C VAL A 96 6.10 11.07 -6.26
N GLU A 97 6.80 9.94 -6.08
CA GLU A 97 7.10 8.98 -7.14
C GLU A 97 5.81 8.34 -7.69
N GLN A 98 4.88 7.98 -6.82
CA GLN A 98 3.57 7.45 -7.23
C GLN A 98 2.73 8.50 -7.95
N ALA A 99 2.74 9.77 -7.50
CA ALA A 99 2.07 10.86 -8.19
C ALA A 99 2.56 11.01 -9.63
N LYS A 100 3.88 10.90 -9.84
CA LYS A 100 4.51 10.92 -11.17
C LYS A 100 4.17 9.66 -11.98
N ALA A 101 4.39 8.47 -11.41
CA ALA A 101 4.28 7.21 -12.14
C ALA A 101 2.83 6.84 -12.47
N ASP A 102 1.91 7.05 -11.53
CA ASP A 102 0.52 6.59 -11.65
C ASP A 102 -0.42 7.64 -12.20
N TYR A 103 -0.18 8.91 -11.86
CA TYR A 103 -1.06 10.02 -12.23
C TYR A 103 -0.44 10.99 -13.23
N GLY A 104 0.85 10.85 -13.55
CA GLY A 104 1.56 11.73 -14.45
C GLY A 104 1.64 13.18 -13.93
N VAL A 105 1.66 13.39 -12.61
CA VAL A 105 1.74 14.71 -11.97
C VAL A 105 3.07 14.88 -11.29
N LEU A 106 3.76 15.96 -11.60
CA LEU A 106 5.00 16.36 -10.95
C LEU A 106 4.65 17.24 -9.75
N VAL A 107 4.99 16.81 -8.55
CA VAL A 107 4.69 17.50 -7.29
C VAL A 107 5.99 17.85 -6.58
N ASP A 108 6.07 19.06 -6.08
CA ASP A 108 7.18 19.52 -5.25
C ASP A 108 7.12 18.84 -3.87
N PRO A 109 8.21 18.17 -3.42
CA PRO A 109 8.20 17.39 -2.18
C PRO A 109 8.11 18.22 -0.90
N GLU A 110 8.48 19.52 -0.95
CA GLU A 110 8.50 20.40 0.22
C GLU A 110 7.25 21.26 0.31
N THR A 111 6.83 21.81 -0.82
CA THR A 111 5.69 22.75 -0.88
C THR A 111 4.38 22.07 -1.27
N PHE A 112 4.43 20.82 -1.76
CA PHE A 112 3.30 20.05 -2.28
C PHE A 112 2.53 20.76 -3.42
N LYS A 113 3.21 21.65 -4.16
CA LYS A 113 2.63 22.33 -5.32
C LYS A 113 2.83 21.50 -6.58
N VAL A 114 1.87 21.61 -7.49
CA VAL A 114 1.98 21.01 -8.82
C VAL A 114 3.06 21.78 -9.60
N LEU A 115 4.11 21.08 -10.05
CA LEU A 115 5.17 21.63 -10.90
C LEU A 115 4.84 21.47 -12.39
N GLY A 116 3.99 20.51 -12.74
CA GLY A 116 3.60 20.22 -14.11
C GLY A 116 3.04 18.82 -14.31
N LEU A 117 2.87 18.45 -15.57
CA LEU A 117 2.40 17.12 -15.98
C LEU A 117 3.49 16.40 -16.80
N THR A 118 3.54 15.08 -16.71
CA THR A 118 4.43 14.27 -17.56
C THR A 118 4.01 14.35 -19.03
N GLU A 119 4.94 14.11 -19.94
CA GLU A 119 4.63 14.09 -21.37
C GLU A 119 3.57 13.04 -21.75
N GLU A 120 3.60 11.89 -21.08
CA GLU A 120 2.64 10.80 -21.29
C GLU A 120 1.21 11.26 -20.98
N ARG A 121 1.02 11.93 -19.85
CA ARG A 121 -0.26 12.49 -19.48
C ARG A 121 -0.71 13.59 -20.44
N GLN A 122 0.18 14.52 -20.81
CA GLN A 122 -0.13 15.59 -21.77
C GLN A 122 -0.56 15.05 -23.14
N LYS A 123 0.01 13.90 -23.58
CA LYS A 123 -0.41 13.21 -24.81
C LYS A 123 -1.78 12.55 -24.67
N ALA A 124 -2.10 12.03 -23.49
CA ALA A 124 -3.38 11.37 -23.23
C ALA A 124 -4.56 12.32 -23.01
N GLU A 125 -4.30 13.61 -22.75
CA GLU A 125 -5.30 14.66 -22.60
C GLU A 125 -5.67 15.35 -23.94
N LYS A 126 -4.92 15.09 -25.02
CA LYS A 126 -5.18 15.57 -26.39
C LYS A 126 -6.11 14.62 -27.14
#